data_5b21f8965deff344b82b907637e2d64f
#
_entry.id   5b21f8965deff344b82b907637e2d64f
#
_cell.length_a   1.000
_cell.length_b   1.000
_cell.length_c   1.000
_cell.angle_alpha   90.00
_cell.angle_beta   90.00
_cell.angle_gamma   90.00
#
_symmetry.space_group_name_H-M   'P 1'
#
loop_
_entity.id
_entity.type
_entity.pdbx_description
1 polymer ?
#
loop_
_entity_poly.entity_id
_entity_poly.type
_entity_poly.pdbx_seq_one_letter_code
_entity_poly.pdbx_strand_id
1 'polypeptide(L)'
;MTRFASLSLALLLGWGFPVLANDFPTEARAEFVFACMATNGENREMLRRCSCSIDRIAEHLTYDEYVEAETVLRMRLMEGGDKAALFKETAWAKQIVDKLKEAQAEAELDCF
;
A
#
# COMPACT_ATOMS: atom_id res chain seq x y z
N MET A 1 0.91 4.04 67.52
CA MET A 1 1.67 3.29 66.51
C MET A 1 0.90 3.31 65.20
N THR A 2 1.17 4.29 64.41
CA THR A 2 0.51 4.49 63.09
C THR A 2 1.38 3.88 62.01
N ARG A 3 0.88 2.81 61.39
CA ARG A 3 1.51 2.19 60.22
C ARG A 3 0.99 2.90 58.97
N PHE A 4 1.81 3.70 58.35
CA PHE A 4 1.53 4.27 57.07
C PHE A 4 1.73 3.19 55.98
N ALA A 5 0.62 2.74 55.42
CA ALA A 5 0.64 1.89 54.24
C ALA A 5 0.89 2.75 53.04
N SER A 6 2.09 2.66 52.49
CA SER A 6 2.45 3.33 51.21
C SER A 6 1.76 2.60 50.08
N LEU A 7 0.73 3.20 49.49
CA LEU A 7 0.16 2.75 48.24
C LEU A 7 1.11 3.19 47.12
N SER A 8 1.90 2.24 46.62
CA SER A 8 2.66 2.42 45.40
C SER A 8 1.72 2.35 44.20
N LEU A 9 1.35 3.50 43.68
CA LEU A 9 0.62 3.66 42.43
C LEU A 9 1.56 3.32 41.28
N ALA A 10 1.51 2.08 40.79
CA ALA A 10 2.24 1.66 39.62
C ALA A 10 1.61 2.33 38.39
N LEU A 11 2.28 3.36 37.85
CA LEU A 11 1.95 3.96 36.58
C LEU A 11 2.28 2.93 35.47
N LEU A 12 1.28 2.25 34.98
CA LEU A 12 1.35 1.47 33.75
C LEU A 12 1.46 2.45 32.58
N LEU A 13 2.70 2.80 32.26
CA LEU A 13 3.03 3.46 30.99
C LEU A 13 2.74 2.45 29.88
N GLY A 14 1.53 2.51 29.34
CA GLY A 14 1.17 1.78 28.14
C GLY A 14 2.10 2.21 27.00
N TRP A 15 3.00 1.36 26.62
CA TRP A 15 3.80 1.52 25.41
C TRP A 15 2.84 1.31 24.24
N GLY A 16 2.19 2.40 23.83
CA GLY A 16 1.47 2.42 22.56
C GLY A 16 2.47 2.25 21.44
N PHE A 17 2.46 1.08 20.81
CA PHE A 17 3.15 0.92 19.55
C PHE A 17 2.54 1.90 18.55
N PRO A 18 3.36 2.67 17.81
CA PRO A 18 2.82 3.49 16.75
C PRO A 18 2.14 2.57 15.74
N VAL A 19 0.83 2.67 15.63
CA VAL A 19 0.11 2.09 14.51
C VAL A 19 0.62 2.85 13.29
N LEU A 20 1.44 2.19 12.45
CA LEU A 20 1.84 2.73 11.16
C LEU A 20 0.58 2.83 10.32
N ALA A 21 -0.04 4.03 10.35
CA ALA A 21 -1.08 4.36 9.42
C ALA A 21 -0.47 4.29 8.02
N ASN A 22 -1.08 3.50 7.17
CA ASN A 22 -0.78 3.44 5.76
C ASN A 22 -0.73 4.88 5.19
N ASP A 23 0.37 5.24 4.56
CA ASP A 23 0.66 6.59 4.07
C ASP A 23 0.00 6.93 2.73
N PHE A 24 -0.80 6.02 2.17
CA PHE A 24 -1.54 6.27 0.95
C PHE A 24 -2.62 7.33 1.16
N PRO A 25 -2.62 8.43 0.37
CA PRO A 25 -3.70 9.40 0.42
C PRO A 25 -5.05 8.78 0.06
N THR A 26 -6.11 9.29 0.65
CA THR A 26 -7.50 8.85 0.34
C THR A 26 -7.80 8.96 -1.15
N GLU A 27 -7.36 10.02 -1.81
CA GLU A 27 -7.53 10.21 -3.25
C GLU A 27 -6.88 9.09 -4.06
N ALA A 28 -5.66 8.70 -3.75
CA ALA A 28 -4.98 7.61 -4.44
C ALA A 28 -5.70 6.26 -4.26
N ARG A 29 -6.22 6.00 -3.07
CA ARG A 29 -7.05 4.82 -2.80
C ARG A 29 -8.35 4.85 -3.60
N ALA A 30 -9.03 5.99 -3.63
CA ALA A 30 -10.26 6.16 -4.39
C ALA A 30 -10.04 5.97 -5.90
N GLU A 31 -8.95 6.52 -6.44
CA GLU A 31 -8.56 6.31 -7.84
C GLU A 31 -8.33 4.83 -8.17
N PHE A 32 -7.60 4.13 -7.31
CA PHE A 32 -7.39 2.70 -7.49
C PHE A 32 -8.70 1.92 -7.50
N VAL A 33 -9.57 2.16 -6.53
CA VAL A 33 -10.87 1.50 -6.42
C VAL A 33 -11.75 1.80 -7.64
N PHE A 34 -11.76 3.04 -8.09
CA PHE A 34 -12.50 3.45 -9.29
C PHE A 34 -12.02 2.69 -10.54
N ALA A 35 -10.71 2.64 -10.78
CA ALA A 35 -10.13 1.93 -11.90
C ALA A 35 -10.34 0.41 -11.81
N CYS A 36 -10.20 -0.16 -10.62
CA CYS A 36 -10.45 -1.58 -10.37
C CYS A 36 -11.91 -1.97 -10.64
N MET A 37 -12.86 -1.16 -10.20
CA MET A 37 -14.30 -1.39 -10.46
C MET A 37 -14.64 -1.23 -11.93
N ALA A 38 -14.02 -0.30 -12.63
CA ALA A 38 -14.24 -0.11 -14.06
C ALA A 38 -13.89 -1.36 -14.88
N THR A 39 -12.92 -2.14 -14.45
CA THR A 39 -12.49 -3.37 -15.13
C THR A 39 -13.16 -4.65 -14.62
N ASN A 40 -13.62 -4.67 -13.37
CA ASN A 40 -14.15 -5.89 -12.73
C ASN A 40 -15.66 -5.85 -12.45
N GLY A 41 -16.27 -4.70 -12.51
CA GLY A 41 -17.70 -4.50 -12.28
C GLY A 41 -18.01 -3.41 -11.26
N GLU A 42 -19.05 -2.64 -11.55
CA GLU A 42 -19.48 -1.50 -10.73
C GLU A 42 -20.61 -1.91 -9.78
N ASN A 43 -20.27 -2.70 -8.77
CA ASN A 43 -21.21 -3.16 -7.75
C ASN A 43 -20.57 -3.15 -6.36
N ARG A 44 -21.39 -3.34 -5.34
CA ARG A 44 -20.95 -3.29 -3.94
C ARG A 44 -19.92 -4.37 -3.61
N GLU A 45 -20.02 -5.54 -4.20
CA GLU A 45 -19.06 -6.62 -3.98
C GLU A 45 -17.68 -6.22 -4.53
N MET A 46 -17.63 -5.69 -5.74
CA MET A 46 -16.39 -5.20 -6.33
C MET A 46 -15.82 -4.00 -5.56
N LEU A 47 -16.66 -3.12 -5.05
CA LEU A 47 -16.21 -2.04 -4.16
C LEU A 47 -15.42 -2.60 -2.95
N ARG A 48 -15.93 -3.65 -2.32
CA ARG A 48 -15.26 -4.28 -1.19
C ARG A 48 -13.95 -4.96 -1.59
N ARG A 49 -13.95 -5.72 -2.68
CA ARG A 49 -12.77 -6.42 -3.19
C ARG A 49 -11.69 -5.46 -3.64
N CYS A 50 -12.04 -4.42 -4.38
CA CYS A 50 -11.10 -3.41 -4.83
C CYS A 50 -10.54 -2.59 -3.67
N SER A 51 -11.34 -2.26 -2.67
CA SER A 51 -10.90 -1.61 -1.43
C SER A 51 -9.94 -2.49 -0.63
N CYS A 52 -10.25 -3.78 -0.50
CA CYS A 52 -9.37 -4.77 0.10
C CYS A 52 -8.02 -4.82 -0.63
N SER A 53 -8.03 -4.83 -1.95
CA SER A 53 -6.82 -4.92 -2.76
C SER A 53 -5.87 -3.74 -2.51
N ILE A 54 -6.36 -2.52 -2.55
CA ILE A 54 -5.48 -1.36 -2.30
C ILE A 54 -4.96 -1.32 -0.85
N ASP A 55 -5.76 -1.75 0.10
CA ASP A 55 -5.32 -1.85 1.49
C ASP A 55 -4.20 -2.87 1.65
N ARG A 56 -4.29 -4.03 0.98
CA ARG A 56 -3.23 -5.04 0.97
C ARG A 56 -1.96 -4.56 0.27
N ILE A 57 -2.08 -3.93 -0.89
CA ILE A 57 -0.94 -3.34 -1.59
C ILE A 57 -0.22 -2.34 -0.70
N ALA A 58 -0.97 -1.51 -0.01
CA ALA A 58 -0.43 -0.48 0.88
C ALA A 58 0.23 -1.02 2.16
N GLU A 59 0.04 -2.28 2.51
CA GLU A 59 0.79 -2.96 3.57
C GLU A 59 2.22 -3.33 3.14
N HIS A 60 2.46 -3.48 1.84
CA HIS A 60 3.72 -3.95 1.28
C HIS A 60 4.60 -2.85 0.67
N LEU A 61 4.00 -1.74 0.26
CA LEU A 61 4.69 -0.61 -0.33
C LEU A 61 4.36 0.68 0.41
N THR A 62 5.34 1.59 0.48
CA THR A 62 5.05 2.99 0.79
C THR A 62 4.33 3.63 -0.41
N TYR A 63 3.66 4.75 -0.17
CA TYR A 63 3.03 5.47 -1.28
C TYR A 63 4.03 5.96 -2.33
N ASP A 64 5.22 6.41 -1.90
CA ASP A 64 6.29 6.79 -2.83
C ASP A 64 6.74 5.62 -3.71
N GLU A 65 6.96 4.44 -3.13
CA GLU A 65 7.30 3.23 -3.88
C GLU A 65 6.20 2.84 -4.87
N TYR A 66 4.94 2.98 -4.48
CA TYR A 66 3.80 2.75 -5.36
C TYR A 66 3.80 3.72 -6.55
N VAL A 67 3.98 5.01 -6.30
CA VAL A 67 4.05 6.05 -7.36
C VAL A 67 5.22 5.79 -8.30
N GLU A 68 6.38 5.43 -7.77
CA GLU A 68 7.56 5.09 -8.58
C GLU A 68 7.30 3.88 -9.49
N ALA A 69 6.73 2.81 -8.95
CA ALA A 69 6.41 1.61 -9.72
C ALA A 69 5.36 1.89 -10.81
N GLU A 70 4.30 2.62 -10.47
CA GLU A 70 3.29 3.05 -11.44
C GLU A 70 3.88 3.94 -12.54
N THR A 71 4.79 4.84 -12.20
CA THR A 71 5.49 5.70 -13.15
C THR A 71 6.33 4.88 -14.13
N VAL A 72 7.08 3.90 -13.64
CA VAL A 72 7.85 2.98 -14.49
C VAL A 72 6.94 2.21 -15.44
N LEU A 73 5.81 1.69 -14.95
CA LEU A 73 4.85 0.97 -15.78
C LEU A 73 4.25 1.86 -16.87
N ARG A 74 3.88 3.09 -16.56
CA ARG A 74 3.39 4.06 -17.55
C ARG A 74 4.45 4.36 -18.61
N MET A 75 5.69 4.56 -18.21
CA MET A 75 6.80 4.80 -19.13
C MET A 75 7.06 3.62 -20.06
N ARG A 76 6.89 2.39 -19.58
CA ARG A 76 7.00 1.18 -20.41
C ARG A 76 5.92 1.08 -21.47
N LEU A 77 4.74 1.65 -21.23
CA LEU A 77 3.63 1.69 -22.17
C LEU A 77 3.77 2.80 -23.21
N MET A 78 4.61 3.80 -22.98
CA MET A 78 4.88 4.84 -23.94
C MET A 78 5.71 4.29 -25.11
N GLU A 79 5.17 4.38 -26.32
CA GLU A 79 5.87 3.93 -27.52
C GLU A 79 7.07 4.82 -27.82
N GLY A 80 8.22 4.20 -28.05
CA GLY A 80 9.35 4.76 -28.77
C GLY A 80 10.21 5.75 -28.02
N GLY A 81 11.50 5.52 -28.10
CA GLY A 81 12.57 6.40 -27.67
C GLY A 81 13.46 5.82 -26.56
N ASP A 82 14.66 6.38 -26.47
CA ASP A 82 15.73 5.95 -25.57
C ASP A 82 15.31 6.02 -24.08
N LYS A 83 14.40 6.93 -23.74
CA LYS A 83 13.90 7.08 -22.36
C LYS A 83 13.08 5.87 -21.89
N ALA A 84 12.24 5.30 -22.74
CA ALA A 84 11.46 4.12 -22.41
C ALA A 84 12.36 2.89 -22.17
N ALA A 85 13.41 2.73 -23.00
CA ALA A 85 14.40 1.68 -22.81
C ALA A 85 15.17 1.79 -21.50
N LEU A 86 15.55 3.00 -21.09
CA LEU A 86 16.21 3.26 -19.81
C LEU A 86 15.35 2.80 -18.61
N PHE A 87 14.04 3.05 -18.63
CA PHE A 87 13.13 2.62 -17.57
C PHE A 87 12.80 1.13 -17.60
N LYS A 88 12.96 0.47 -18.74
CA LYS A 88 12.74 -0.98 -18.86
C LYS A 88 13.88 -1.81 -18.30
N GLU A 89 15.11 -1.34 -18.43
CA GLU A 89 16.32 -2.15 -18.30
C GLU A 89 17.12 -1.87 -17.01
N THR A 90 16.80 -0.83 -16.24
CA THR A 90 17.51 -0.56 -14.99
C THR A 90 17.14 -1.58 -13.92
N ALA A 91 18.13 -2.00 -13.12
CA ALA A 91 17.89 -2.89 -11.98
C ALA A 91 16.89 -2.30 -10.97
N TRP A 92 16.97 -0.99 -10.74
CA TRP A 92 16.02 -0.27 -9.89
C TRP A 92 14.58 -0.37 -10.41
N ALA A 93 14.35 -0.07 -11.69
CA ALA A 93 13.02 -0.12 -12.30
C ALA A 93 12.43 -1.53 -12.21
N LYS A 94 13.24 -2.55 -12.45
CA LYS A 94 12.82 -3.94 -12.31
C LYS A 94 12.43 -4.29 -10.87
N GLN A 95 13.25 -3.91 -9.90
CA GLN A 95 13.00 -4.19 -8.49
C GLN A 95 11.71 -3.54 -7.99
N ILE A 96 11.49 -2.27 -8.31
CA ILE A 96 10.30 -1.55 -7.83
C ILE A 96 9.00 -2.10 -8.47
N VAL A 97 9.05 -2.47 -9.75
CA VAL A 97 7.92 -3.09 -10.42
C VAL A 97 7.65 -4.51 -9.90
N ASP A 98 8.68 -5.30 -9.66
CA ASP A 98 8.54 -6.63 -9.08
C ASP A 98 7.91 -6.57 -7.68
N LYS A 99 8.32 -5.61 -6.86
CA LYS A 99 7.71 -5.37 -5.54
C LYS A 99 6.22 -5.04 -5.65
N LEU A 100 5.82 -4.19 -6.58
CA LEU A 100 4.42 -3.89 -6.82
C LEU A 100 3.65 -5.14 -7.30
N LYS A 101 4.20 -5.89 -8.23
CA LYS A 101 3.55 -7.11 -8.75
C LYS A 101 3.35 -8.18 -7.67
N GLU A 102 4.32 -8.36 -6.78
CA GLU A 102 4.19 -9.26 -5.64
C GLU A 102 3.06 -8.82 -4.70
N ALA A 103 3.01 -7.54 -4.37
CA ALA A 103 1.95 -6.98 -3.55
C ALA A 103 0.56 -7.13 -4.20
N GLN A 104 0.46 -6.92 -5.51
CA GLN A 104 -0.77 -7.12 -6.27
C GLN A 104 -1.20 -8.59 -6.29
N ALA A 105 -0.27 -9.53 -6.45
CA ALA A 105 -0.55 -10.96 -6.44
C ALA A 105 -1.09 -11.42 -5.08
N GLU A 106 -0.49 -10.96 -3.98
CA GLU A 106 -0.99 -11.25 -2.63
C GLU A 106 -2.36 -10.63 -2.39
N ALA A 107 -2.58 -9.41 -2.83
CA ALA A 107 -3.87 -8.74 -2.75
C ALA A 107 -4.96 -9.52 -3.52
N GLU A 108 -4.64 -10.03 -4.69
CA GLU A 108 -5.57 -10.84 -5.48
C GLU A 108 -5.95 -12.13 -4.77
N LEU A 109 -4.98 -12.83 -4.18
CA LEU A 109 -5.23 -14.06 -3.41
C LEU A 109 -6.09 -13.79 -2.17
N ASP A 110 -5.90 -12.67 -1.49
CA ASP A 110 -6.59 -12.35 -0.24
C ASP A 110 -7.97 -11.73 -0.46
N CYS A 111 -8.19 -11.03 -1.58
CA CYS A 111 -9.37 -10.19 -1.80
C CYS A 111 -10.34 -10.75 -2.85
N PHE A 112 -9.90 -11.67 -3.69
CA PHE A 112 -10.69 -12.28 -4.77
C PHE A 112 -10.72 -13.80 -4.67
#